data_6a63d03d0eeb436b37a55d1c6e5aa802
#
_entry.id   6a63d03d0eeb436b37a55d1c6e5aa802
#
_cell.length_a   1.000
_cell.length_b   1.000
_cell.length_c   1.000
_cell.angle_alpha   90.00
_cell.angle_beta   90.00
_cell.angle_gamma   90.00
#
_symmetry.space_group_name_H-M   'P 1'
#
loop_
_entity.id
_entity.type
_entity.pdbx_description
1 polymer ?
#
loop_
_entity_poly.entity_id
_entity_poly.type
_entity_poly.pdbx_seq_one_letter_code
_entity_poly.pdbx_strand_id
1 'polypeptide(L)'
;MATGKINGRDIVIACMDFSFIGGSMGSVVGERIARGIDLSRKMKVPFMIISKSGGARMMESAYSLMQMAKTSVKLSQLAKEGIPFFSLLTDPTTGGVTASYAMLGDINMAEPDALIGFAGPRVIRETIKRDLPEGFQSSEFLLDKGFLDFIVNRKDIKDTLSDLLEMFERK
;
A
#
# COMPACT_ATOMS: atom_id res chain seq x y z
N MET A 1 -4.53 -7.14 -10.25
CA MET A 1 -5.76 -6.41 -9.95
C MET A 1 -6.93 -7.34 -10.26
N ALA A 2 -7.88 -7.42 -9.35
CA ALA A 2 -9.09 -8.25 -9.45
C ALA A 2 -10.27 -7.55 -8.79
N THR A 3 -11.49 -7.98 -9.17
CA THR A 3 -12.72 -7.67 -8.46
C THR A 3 -13.24 -8.94 -7.82
N GLY A 4 -13.89 -8.83 -6.68
CA GLY A 4 -14.45 -10.00 -6.01
C GLY A 4 -15.34 -9.61 -4.85
N LYS A 5 -15.74 -10.61 -4.08
CA LYS A 5 -16.55 -10.42 -2.86
C LYS A 5 -15.85 -11.01 -1.65
N ILE A 6 -15.91 -10.28 -0.55
CA ILE A 6 -15.53 -10.75 0.79
C ILE A 6 -16.81 -10.80 1.60
N ASN A 7 -17.25 -12.00 1.98
CA ASN A 7 -18.48 -12.23 2.71
C ASN A 7 -19.71 -11.50 2.10
N GLY A 8 -19.83 -11.55 0.77
CA GLY A 8 -20.93 -10.94 0.02
C GLY A 8 -20.75 -9.49 -0.40
N ARG A 9 -19.75 -8.76 0.14
CA ARG A 9 -19.47 -7.35 -0.15
C ARG A 9 -18.44 -7.21 -1.27
N ASP A 10 -18.73 -6.36 -2.25
CA ASP A 10 -17.87 -6.14 -3.40
C ASP A 10 -16.64 -5.29 -3.04
N ILE A 11 -15.50 -5.61 -3.64
CA ILE A 11 -14.24 -4.90 -3.48
C ILE A 11 -13.38 -5.00 -4.75
N VAL A 12 -12.59 -3.97 -5.01
CA VAL A 12 -11.49 -3.99 -6.01
C VAL A 12 -10.16 -4.12 -5.29
N ILE A 13 -9.36 -5.13 -5.65
CA ILE A 13 -8.05 -5.38 -5.02
C ILE A 13 -6.95 -5.33 -6.07
N ALA A 14 -5.87 -4.60 -5.75
CA ALA A 14 -4.59 -4.67 -6.44
C ALA A 14 -3.56 -5.33 -5.53
N CYS A 15 -2.75 -6.23 -6.08
CA CYS A 15 -1.66 -6.89 -5.35
C CYS A 15 -0.38 -6.80 -6.16
N MET A 16 0.72 -6.44 -5.51
CA MET A 16 2.04 -6.40 -6.12
C MET A 16 2.69 -7.78 -6.06
N ASP A 17 3.42 -8.13 -7.12
CA ASP A 17 4.23 -9.34 -7.19
C ASP A 17 5.70 -8.99 -7.02
N PHE A 18 6.28 -9.37 -5.89
CA PHE A 18 7.67 -9.10 -5.58
C PHE A 18 8.65 -9.92 -6.41
N SER A 19 8.22 -11.08 -6.92
CA SER A 19 9.05 -11.93 -7.78
C SER A 19 9.39 -11.24 -9.11
N PHE A 20 8.54 -10.30 -9.55
CA PHE A 20 8.77 -9.51 -10.75
C PHE A 20 9.55 -8.22 -10.42
N ILE A 21 10.86 -8.28 -10.64
CA ILE A 21 11.80 -7.14 -10.48
C ILE A 21 11.67 -6.48 -9.09
N GLY A 22 11.65 -7.30 -8.01
CA GLY A 22 11.55 -6.80 -6.63
C GLY A 22 10.25 -6.02 -6.35
N GLY A 23 9.16 -6.31 -7.07
CA GLY A 23 7.91 -5.57 -6.94
C GLY A 23 8.02 -4.09 -7.30
N SER A 24 9.07 -3.70 -8.05
CA SER A 24 9.34 -2.29 -8.32
C SER A 24 8.24 -1.61 -9.13
N MET A 25 7.86 -0.42 -8.70
CA MET A 25 6.85 0.40 -9.37
C MET A 25 7.42 1.03 -10.63
N GLY A 26 6.96 0.59 -11.79
CA GLY A 26 7.17 1.21 -13.09
C GLY A 26 5.86 1.70 -13.68
N SER A 27 5.91 2.19 -14.93
CA SER A 27 4.78 2.75 -15.67
C SER A 27 3.56 1.82 -15.73
N VAL A 28 3.80 0.51 -15.96
CA VAL A 28 2.73 -0.50 -16.01
C VAL A 28 2.06 -0.70 -14.65
N VAL A 29 2.86 -0.72 -13.56
CA VAL A 29 2.31 -0.86 -12.20
C VAL A 29 1.43 0.34 -11.85
N GLY A 30 1.94 1.56 -12.06
CA GLY A 30 1.18 2.78 -11.80
C GLY A 30 -0.10 2.88 -12.64
N GLU A 31 -0.04 2.48 -13.93
CA GLU A 31 -1.23 2.42 -14.78
C GLU A 31 -2.27 1.40 -14.29
N ARG A 32 -1.84 0.21 -13.89
CA ARG A 32 -2.74 -0.81 -13.35
C ARG A 32 -3.41 -0.37 -12.05
N ILE A 33 -2.66 0.28 -11.15
CA ILE A 33 -3.23 0.84 -9.93
C ILE A 33 -4.26 1.93 -10.28
N ALA A 34 -3.90 2.86 -11.18
CA ALA A 34 -4.81 3.92 -11.62
C ALA A 34 -6.12 3.37 -12.20
N ARG A 35 -6.04 2.35 -13.05
CA ARG A 35 -7.23 1.66 -13.60
C ARG A 35 -8.03 0.92 -12.53
N GLY A 36 -7.37 0.35 -11.50
CA GLY A 36 -8.04 -0.26 -10.36
C GLY A 36 -8.87 0.76 -9.59
N ILE A 37 -8.29 1.92 -9.33
CA ILE A 37 -8.99 3.02 -8.67
C ILE A 37 -10.17 3.51 -9.52
N ASP A 38 -9.99 3.70 -10.84
CA ASP A 38 -11.08 4.08 -11.73
C ASP A 38 -12.22 3.04 -11.77
N LEU A 39 -11.87 1.75 -11.72
CA LEU A 39 -12.85 0.68 -11.65
C LEU A 39 -13.63 0.70 -10.31
N SER A 40 -12.93 0.88 -9.19
CA SER A 40 -13.53 1.05 -7.86
C SER A 40 -14.52 2.23 -7.85
N ARG A 41 -14.13 3.37 -8.40
CA ARG A 41 -14.99 4.55 -8.56
C ARG A 41 -16.24 4.27 -9.41
N LYS A 42 -16.06 3.58 -10.54
CA LYS A 42 -17.18 3.20 -11.42
C LYS A 42 -18.16 2.26 -10.74
N MET A 43 -17.65 1.31 -9.97
CA MET A 43 -18.46 0.33 -9.24
C MET A 43 -19.02 0.89 -7.92
N LYS A 44 -18.47 2.00 -7.42
CA LYS A 44 -18.78 2.57 -6.10
C LYS A 44 -18.49 1.60 -4.95
N VAL A 45 -17.39 0.88 -5.05
CA VAL A 45 -16.96 -0.12 -4.06
C VAL A 45 -15.56 0.21 -3.54
N PRO A 46 -15.18 -0.20 -2.32
CA PRO A 46 -13.86 0.05 -1.76
C PRO A 46 -12.72 -0.45 -2.65
N PHE A 47 -11.59 0.25 -2.58
CA PHE A 47 -10.35 -0.13 -3.21
C PHE A 47 -9.34 -0.59 -2.16
N MET A 48 -8.65 -1.69 -2.43
CA MET A 48 -7.55 -2.15 -1.59
C MET A 48 -6.29 -2.36 -2.42
N ILE A 49 -5.13 -2.01 -1.86
CA ILE A 49 -3.84 -2.39 -2.39
C ILE A 49 -3.04 -3.20 -1.38
N ILE A 50 -2.46 -4.30 -1.84
CA ILE A 50 -1.49 -5.10 -1.10
C ILE A 50 -0.12 -4.77 -1.68
N SER A 51 0.69 -4.06 -0.89
CA SER A 51 2.00 -3.56 -1.30
C SER A 51 3.11 -4.52 -0.88
N LYS A 52 3.98 -4.86 -1.84
CA LYS A 52 5.23 -5.59 -1.61
C LYS A 52 6.25 -5.12 -2.64
N SER A 53 7.20 -4.25 -2.22
CA SER A 53 8.02 -3.53 -3.19
C SER A 53 9.33 -3.00 -2.62
N GLY A 54 10.38 -3.09 -3.42
CA GLY A 54 11.65 -2.38 -3.21
C GLY A 54 11.62 -0.89 -3.61
N GLY A 55 10.49 -0.37 -4.13
CA GLY A 55 10.33 1.05 -4.46
C GLY A 55 10.14 1.35 -5.95
N ALA A 56 10.47 2.58 -6.36
CA ALA A 56 10.37 2.99 -7.76
C ALA A 56 11.41 2.29 -8.64
N ARG A 57 11.00 1.86 -9.82
CA ARG A 57 11.86 1.14 -10.77
C ARG A 57 12.91 2.06 -11.36
N MET A 58 14.17 1.86 -10.99
CA MET A 58 15.30 2.70 -11.44
C MET A 58 15.48 2.70 -12.96
N MET A 59 15.27 1.56 -13.62
CA MET A 59 15.41 1.42 -15.08
C MET A 59 14.42 2.26 -15.89
N GLU A 60 13.30 2.68 -15.30
CA GLU A 60 12.34 3.58 -15.94
C GLU A 60 12.54 5.05 -15.55
N SER A 61 13.56 5.36 -14.75
CA SER A 61 13.94 6.74 -14.37
C SER A 61 12.74 7.62 -13.97
N ALA A 62 12.60 8.79 -14.58
CA ALA A 62 11.53 9.74 -14.30
C ALA A 62 10.11 9.14 -14.50
N TYR A 63 9.94 8.21 -15.44
CA TYR A 63 8.64 7.59 -15.66
C TYR A 63 8.14 6.81 -14.44
N SER A 64 9.04 6.14 -13.71
CA SER A 64 8.67 5.45 -12.46
C SER A 64 8.31 6.43 -11.35
N LEU A 65 9.04 7.54 -11.24
CA LEU A 65 8.74 8.60 -10.25
C LEU A 65 7.39 9.27 -10.52
N MET A 66 7.05 9.50 -11.79
CA MET A 66 5.76 10.08 -12.17
C MET A 66 4.57 9.19 -11.82
N GLN A 67 4.77 7.89 -11.58
CA GLN A 67 3.70 7.01 -11.11
C GLN A 67 3.26 7.38 -9.68
N MET A 68 4.15 7.90 -8.85
CA MET A 68 3.79 8.40 -7.52
C MET A 68 2.71 9.49 -7.61
N ALA A 69 2.95 10.51 -8.45
CA ALA A 69 1.97 11.58 -8.69
C ALA A 69 0.68 11.04 -9.29
N LYS A 70 0.77 10.17 -10.31
CA LYS A 70 -0.38 9.58 -10.99
C LYS A 70 -1.30 8.82 -10.04
N THR A 71 -0.76 7.95 -9.20
CA THR A 71 -1.54 7.16 -8.25
C THR A 71 -2.14 8.04 -7.16
N SER A 72 -1.38 9.00 -6.63
CA SER A 72 -1.87 9.94 -5.61
C SER A 72 -3.04 10.80 -6.11
N VAL A 73 -2.98 11.29 -7.35
CA VAL A 73 -4.10 12.04 -7.97
C VAL A 73 -5.33 11.15 -8.11
N LYS A 74 -5.17 9.88 -8.49
CA LYS A 74 -6.29 8.94 -8.59
C LYS A 74 -6.92 8.65 -7.22
N LEU A 75 -6.11 8.46 -6.18
CA LEU A 75 -6.60 8.30 -4.80
C LEU A 75 -7.34 9.56 -4.31
N SER A 76 -6.85 10.76 -4.63
CA SER A 76 -7.57 12.00 -4.34
C SER A 76 -8.96 12.06 -5.00
N GLN A 77 -9.10 11.51 -6.21
CA GLN A 77 -10.41 11.42 -6.87
C GLN A 77 -11.33 10.41 -6.16
N LEU A 78 -10.78 9.27 -5.70
CA LEU A 78 -11.51 8.26 -4.93
C LEU A 78 -12.04 8.86 -3.62
N ALA A 79 -11.17 9.56 -2.89
CA ALA A 79 -11.51 10.21 -1.62
C ALA A 79 -12.62 11.27 -1.77
N LYS A 80 -12.58 12.08 -2.85
CA LYS A 80 -13.64 13.06 -3.15
C LYS A 80 -15.02 12.43 -3.35
N GLU A 81 -15.05 11.19 -3.81
CA GLU A 81 -16.30 10.42 -3.96
C GLU A 81 -16.68 9.67 -2.67
N GLY A 82 -15.85 9.78 -1.62
CA GLY A 82 -16.04 9.13 -0.33
C GLY A 82 -16.00 7.61 -0.40
N ILE A 83 -15.19 7.06 -1.31
CA ILE A 83 -15.01 5.62 -1.47
C ILE A 83 -13.76 5.22 -0.67
N PRO A 84 -13.86 4.25 0.26
CA PRO A 84 -12.74 3.88 1.12
C PRO A 84 -11.57 3.28 0.35
N PHE A 85 -10.36 3.63 0.79
CA PHE A 85 -9.11 3.05 0.33
C PHE A 85 -8.38 2.35 1.48
N PHE A 86 -8.17 1.04 1.37
CA PHE A 86 -7.43 0.23 2.34
C PHE A 86 -6.04 -0.09 1.81
N SER A 87 -5.01 0.18 2.60
CA SER A 87 -3.63 -0.15 2.27
C SER A 87 -3.11 -1.23 3.21
N LEU A 88 -2.63 -2.34 2.64
CA LEU A 88 -1.92 -3.40 3.36
C LEU A 88 -0.45 -3.39 2.94
N LEU A 89 0.43 -3.12 3.90
CA LEU A 89 1.87 -3.10 3.72
C LEU A 89 2.46 -4.44 4.16
N THR A 90 3.14 -5.11 3.23
CA THR A 90 3.79 -6.39 3.50
C THR A 90 5.31 -6.25 3.37
N ASP A 91 6.06 -7.25 3.81
CA ASP A 91 7.52 -7.24 3.82
C ASP A 91 8.14 -7.57 2.44
N PRO A 92 8.99 -6.68 1.88
CA PRO A 92 9.20 -5.29 2.22
C PRO A 92 8.24 -4.34 1.48
N THR A 93 7.99 -3.15 2.03
CA THR A 93 7.36 -2.04 1.32
C THR A 93 8.21 -0.78 1.52
N THR A 94 8.94 -0.37 0.48
CA THR A 94 9.97 0.69 0.61
C THR A 94 9.95 1.69 -0.54
N GLY A 95 10.75 2.74 -0.40
CA GLY A 95 11.05 3.72 -1.45
C GLY A 95 9.84 4.53 -1.90
N GLY A 96 9.75 4.74 -3.22
CA GLY A 96 8.67 5.52 -3.84
C GLY A 96 7.28 4.91 -3.67
N VAL A 97 7.17 3.61 -3.37
CA VAL A 97 5.88 2.95 -3.07
C VAL A 97 5.37 3.42 -1.71
N THR A 98 6.21 3.36 -0.67
CA THR A 98 5.87 3.88 0.66
C THR A 98 5.61 5.38 0.62
N ALA A 99 6.44 6.15 -0.11
CA ALA A 99 6.30 7.60 -0.24
C ALA A 99 5.11 8.03 -1.14
N SER A 100 4.25 7.11 -1.54
CA SER A 100 3.07 7.40 -2.34
C SER A 100 1.86 6.58 -1.86
N TYR A 101 1.23 5.83 -2.73
CA TYR A 101 -0.05 5.17 -2.46
C TYR A 101 -0.07 4.24 -1.24
N ALA A 102 1.07 3.62 -0.88
CA ALA A 102 1.09 2.66 0.21
C ALA A 102 0.81 3.28 1.60
N MET A 103 1.07 4.59 1.77
CA MET A 103 0.82 5.31 3.02
C MET A 103 -0.33 6.33 2.90
N LEU A 104 -1.17 6.20 1.88
CA LEU A 104 -2.31 7.09 1.62
C LEU A 104 -3.67 6.43 1.87
N GLY A 105 -3.70 5.27 2.54
CA GLY A 105 -4.93 4.60 2.91
C GLY A 105 -5.77 5.41 3.90
N ASP A 106 -7.09 5.29 3.80
CA ASP A 106 -7.99 5.69 4.88
C ASP A 106 -7.79 4.79 6.09
N ILE A 107 -7.36 3.54 5.84
CA ILE A 107 -6.85 2.59 6.82
C ILE A 107 -5.52 2.02 6.29
N ASN A 108 -4.45 2.21 7.05
CA ASN A 108 -3.11 1.67 6.80
C ASN A 108 -2.84 0.50 7.74
N MET A 109 -2.80 -0.70 7.21
CA MET A 109 -2.51 -1.91 7.99
C MET A 109 -1.22 -2.57 7.49
N ALA A 110 -0.54 -3.33 8.35
CA ALA A 110 0.66 -4.07 7.97
C ALA A 110 0.64 -5.51 8.47
N GLU A 111 1.42 -6.38 7.81
CA GLU A 111 1.75 -7.69 8.37
C GLU A 111 2.79 -7.54 9.50
N PRO A 112 2.82 -8.47 10.48
CA PRO A 112 3.84 -8.48 11.53
C PRO A 112 5.26 -8.50 10.95
N ASP A 113 6.20 -7.83 11.61
CA ASP A 113 7.64 -7.77 11.27
C ASP A 113 7.95 -7.25 9.85
N ALA A 114 6.97 -6.64 9.16
CA ALA A 114 7.19 -6.11 7.82
C ALA A 114 8.15 -4.92 7.83
N LEU A 115 9.16 -4.97 6.95
CA LEU A 115 10.05 -3.84 6.69
C LEU A 115 9.32 -2.77 5.88
N ILE A 116 9.07 -1.62 6.49
CA ILE A 116 8.35 -0.51 5.87
C ILE A 116 9.16 0.77 6.06
N GLY A 117 9.52 1.44 4.97
CA GLY A 117 10.30 2.68 5.06
C GLY A 117 10.61 3.29 3.70
N PHE A 118 11.19 4.49 3.68
CA PHE A 118 11.62 5.11 2.42
C PHE A 118 12.98 4.55 2.00
N ALA A 119 14.05 4.93 2.69
CA ALA A 119 15.37 4.34 2.47
C ALA A 119 15.51 3.06 3.30
N GLY A 120 16.11 2.02 2.70
CA GLY A 120 16.39 0.78 3.44
C GLY A 120 17.35 1.00 4.63
N PRO A 121 17.27 0.17 5.68
CA PRO A 121 18.08 0.34 6.90
C PRO A 121 19.60 0.42 6.64
N ARG A 122 20.08 -0.34 5.66
CA ARG A 122 21.48 -0.32 5.25
C ARG A 122 21.90 1.06 4.74
N VAL A 123 21.12 1.65 3.84
CA VAL A 123 21.41 2.97 3.25
C VAL A 123 21.43 4.05 4.34
N ILE A 124 20.47 4.00 5.25
CA ILE A 124 20.40 4.94 6.37
C ILE A 124 21.63 4.81 7.25
N ARG A 125 21.97 3.59 7.69
CA ARG A 125 23.16 3.33 8.53
C ARG A 125 24.45 3.82 7.89
N GLU A 126 24.65 3.55 6.59
CA GLU A 126 25.82 4.00 5.84
C GLU A 126 25.88 5.53 5.71
N THR A 127 24.72 6.19 5.65
CA THR A 127 24.62 7.65 5.51
C THR A 127 24.87 8.38 6.82
N ILE A 128 24.19 7.96 7.90
CA ILE A 128 24.29 8.65 9.20
C ILE A 128 25.46 8.12 10.05
N LYS A 129 26.09 7.00 9.65
CA LYS A 129 27.22 6.35 10.35
C LYS A 129 26.92 6.06 11.84
N ARG A 130 25.70 5.66 12.13
CA ARG A 130 25.23 5.30 13.49
C ARG A 130 24.37 4.06 13.41
N ASP A 131 24.33 3.31 14.52
CA ASP A 131 23.39 2.21 14.66
C ASP A 131 21.96 2.73 14.72
N LEU A 132 21.06 1.95 14.15
CA LEU A 132 19.63 2.25 14.12
C LEU A 132 18.99 1.70 15.40
N PRO A 133 17.91 2.33 15.90
CA PRO A 133 17.14 1.78 17.01
C PRO A 133 16.71 0.33 16.74
N GLU A 134 16.54 -0.44 17.80
CA GLU A 134 16.00 -1.79 17.69
C GLU A 134 14.61 -1.75 17.03
N GLY A 135 14.34 -2.70 16.12
CA GLY A 135 13.09 -2.76 15.37
C GLY A 135 12.85 -1.61 14.40
N PHE A 136 13.85 -0.76 14.14
CA PHE A 136 13.70 0.39 13.24
C PHE A 136 13.12 -0.01 11.88
N GLN A 137 12.05 0.67 11.47
CA GLN A 137 11.28 0.41 10.25
C GLN A 137 10.50 -0.93 10.24
N SER A 138 10.37 -1.63 11.36
CA SER A 138 9.39 -2.71 11.46
C SER A 138 7.96 -2.15 11.51
N SER A 139 6.99 -2.97 11.16
CA SER A 139 5.56 -2.62 11.30
C SER A 139 5.21 -2.23 12.72
N GLU A 140 5.77 -2.91 13.74
CA GLU A 140 5.58 -2.61 15.17
C GLU A 140 6.12 -1.21 15.53
N PHE A 141 7.32 -0.89 15.04
CA PHE A 141 7.91 0.43 15.22
C PHE A 141 7.05 1.53 14.58
N LEU A 142 6.52 1.29 13.37
CA LEU A 142 5.66 2.24 12.69
C LEU A 142 4.30 2.41 13.36
N LEU A 143 3.75 1.34 13.92
CA LEU A 143 2.52 1.38 14.71
C LEU A 143 2.72 2.24 15.97
N ASP A 144 3.81 2.04 16.71
CA ASP A 144 4.16 2.85 17.88
C ASP A 144 4.32 4.35 17.54
N LYS A 145 4.79 4.65 16.33
CA LYS A 145 4.95 6.03 15.84
C LYS A 145 3.71 6.62 15.16
N GLY A 146 2.59 5.88 15.11
CA GLY A 146 1.33 6.37 14.57
C GLY A 146 1.25 6.42 13.04
N PHE A 147 2.09 5.65 12.34
CA PHE A 147 2.04 5.54 10.88
C PHE A 147 1.09 4.45 10.39
N LEU A 148 0.71 3.53 11.25
CA LEU A 148 -0.21 2.44 10.96
C LEU A 148 -1.39 2.49 11.93
N ASP A 149 -2.54 2.02 11.48
CA ASP A 149 -3.73 1.88 12.31
C ASP A 149 -3.68 0.59 13.12
N PHE A 150 -3.24 -0.51 12.52
CA PHE A 150 -3.04 -1.79 13.21
C PHE A 150 -2.17 -2.77 12.41
N ILE A 151 -1.75 -3.85 13.08
CA ILE A 151 -1.04 -4.97 12.49
C ILE A 151 -1.98 -6.17 12.41
N VAL A 152 -1.98 -6.87 11.27
CA VAL A 152 -2.85 -8.02 11.00
C VAL A 152 -2.06 -9.19 10.44
N ASN A 153 -2.24 -10.38 11.02
CA ASN A 153 -1.68 -11.59 10.45
C ASN A 153 -2.38 -11.97 9.15
N ARG A 154 -1.63 -12.52 8.20
CA ARG A 154 -2.15 -12.91 6.87
C ARG A 154 -3.38 -13.81 6.94
N LYS A 155 -3.45 -14.72 7.90
CA LYS A 155 -4.59 -15.64 8.10
C LYS A 155 -5.88 -14.91 8.51
N ASP A 156 -5.75 -13.74 9.16
CA ASP A 156 -6.86 -12.99 9.72
C ASP A 156 -7.32 -11.84 8.79
N ILE A 157 -6.60 -11.59 7.68
CA ILE A 157 -6.87 -10.48 6.74
C ILE A 157 -8.30 -10.54 6.20
N LYS A 158 -8.81 -11.75 5.87
CA LYS A 158 -10.15 -11.88 5.28
C LYS A 158 -11.23 -11.41 6.25
N ASP A 159 -11.13 -11.80 7.50
CA ASP A 159 -12.13 -11.45 8.52
C ASP A 159 -12.02 -9.97 8.88
N THR A 160 -10.79 -9.46 9.07
CA THR A 160 -10.54 -8.02 9.26
C THR A 160 -11.10 -7.18 8.12
N LEU A 161 -10.89 -7.59 6.86
CA LEU A 161 -11.47 -6.87 5.72
C LEU A 161 -12.99 -6.95 5.67
N SER A 162 -13.59 -8.07 6.09
CA SER A 162 -15.03 -8.20 6.20
C SER A 162 -15.60 -7.16 7.16
N ASP A 163 -14.97 -7.01 8.33
CA ASP A 163 -15.39 -6.05 9.36
C ASP A 163 -15.22 -4.60 8.88
N LEU A 164 -14.08 -4.30 8.23
CA LEU A 164 -13.87 -2.98 7.64
C LEU A 164 -14.92 -2.66 6.56
N LEU A 165 -15.19 -3.60 5.67
CA LEU A 165 -16.20 -3.40 4.62
C LEU A 165 -17.60 -3.16 5.22
N GLU A 166 -17.93 -3.81 6.35
CA GLU A 166 -19.18 -3.58 7.08
C GLU A 166 -19.22 -2.19 7.70
N MET A 167 -18.12 -1.75 8.34
CA MET A 167 -18.03 -0.42 8.96
C MET A 167 -18.19 0.71 7.95
N PHE A 168 -17.68 0.54 6.74
CA PHE A 168 -17.75 1.54 5.67
C PHE A 168 -18.94 1.37 4.73
N GLU A 169 -19.81 0.39 4.98
CA GLU A 169 -21.03 0.20 4.18
C GLU A 169 -21.99 1.37 4.41
N ARG A 170 -22.24 2.14 3.35
CA ARG A 170 -23.25 3.22 3.42
C ARG A 170 -24.63 2.60 3.42
N LYS A 171 -25.39 2.86 4.48
CA LYS A 171 -26.81 2.53 4.55
C LYS A 171 -27.64 3.43 3.62
#